data_a040d4645d8a1c5668138efe15d323f9
#
_entry.id   a040d4645d8a1c5668138efe15d323f9
#
_cell.length_a   1.000
_cell.length_b   1.000
_cell.length_c   1.000
_cell.angle_alpha   90.00
_cell.angle_beta   90.00
_cell.angle_gamma   90.00
#
_symmetry.space_group_name_H-M   'P 1'
#
loop_
_entity.id
_entity.type
_entity.pdbx_description
1 polymer ?
#
loop_
_entity_poly.entity_id
_entity_poly.type
_entity_poly.pdbx_seq_one_letter_code
_entity_poly.pdbx_strand_id
1 'polypeptide(L)'
;EMGGVKHHLIGCIHPKEPISAGRYAELVFNKVALVKQNEKIPIICGGAGLYYRAIKTGIFSDSTTDVVLRNKLESSYDDDPKLLLKKLEDIDPEYASIVHINNKKRLVRALEIFGTTGMTPSLNYQNQKSNPTKVLDLFTIKLDWDRKNLNDRINHRLDSMLLSGWIEEVNDLVKYERKENSLFPPLNTIGYGQIQSF
;
A
#
# COMPACT_ATOMS: atom_id res chain seq x y z
N GLU A 1 14.15 -11.57 -17.32
CA GLU A 1 13.98 -10.10 -17.32
C GLU A 1 15.01 -9.33 -16.50
N MET A 2 15.67 -9.95 -15.51
CA MET A 2 16.59 -9.23 -14.62
C MET A 2 17.94 -8.86 -15.23
N GLY A 3 18.30 -9.38 -16.38
CA GLY A 3 19.45 -8.95 -17.19
C GLY A 3 20.79 -8.80 -16.46
N GLY A 4 21.05 -9.62 -15.43
CA GLY A 4 22.26 -9.54 -14.61
C GLY A 4 22.26 -8.41 -13.57
N VAL A 5 21.21 -7.55 -13.52
CA VAL A 5 21.07 -6.52 -12.48
C VAL A 5 20.39 -7.12 -11.25
N LYS A 6 21.00 -6.95 -10.08
CA LYS A 6 20.41 -7.45 -8.84
C LYS A 6 19.15 -6.69 -8.47
N HIS A 7 18.02 -7.41 -8.44
CA HIS A 7 16.75 -6.88 -7.96
C HIS A 7 16.59 -7.17 -6.47
N HIS A 8 15.97 -6.23 -5.77
CA HIS A 8 15.71 -6.30 -4.34
C HIS A 8 14.22 -6.19 -4.06
N LEU A 9 13.77 -6.71 -2.92
CA LEU A 9 12.40 -6.65 -2.44
C LEU A 9 11.37 -7.37 -3.34
N ILE A 10 11.83 -8.39 -4.07
CA ILE A 10 10.96 -9.31 -4.82
C ILE A 10 10.91 -10.62 -4.04
N GLY A 11 9.70 -11.15 -3.77
CA GLY A 11 9.51 -12.42 -3.08
C GLY A 11 10.12 -12.50 -1.68
N CYS A 12 10.24 -11.37 -0.98
CA CYS A 12 10.94 -11.31 0.31
C CYS A 12 10.00 -11.32 1.53
N ILE A 13 8.70 -11.36 1.31
CA ILE A 13 7.66 -11.36 2.35
C ILE A 13 6.70 -12.51 2.07
N HIS A 14 6.31 -13.24 3.13
CA HIS A 14 5.33 -14.31 2.99
C HIS A 14 3.96 -13.76 2.56
N PRO A 15 3.21 -14.42 1.67
CA PRO A 15 1.93 -13.91 1.16
C PRO A 15 0.88 -13.57 2.24
N LYS A 16 0.92 -14.22 3.39
CA LYS A 16 0.03 -13.90 4.52
C LYS A 16 0.40 -12.62 5.28
N GLU A 17 1.62 -12.12 5.10
CA GLU A 17 2.06 -10.93 5.80
C GLU A 17 1.64 -9.65 5.06
N PRO A 18 0.78 -8.81 5.64
CA PRO A 18 0.47 -7.51 5.05
C PRO A 18 1.69 -6.61 5.11
N ILE A 19 1.90 -5.84 4.04
CA ILE A 19 2.94 -4.81 4.01
C ILE A 19 2.32 -3.43 4.08
N SER A 20 2.70 -2.64 5.08
CA SER A 20 2.37 -1.22 5.15
C SER A 20 3.36 -0.38 4.34
N ALA A 21 2.94 0.84 3.95
CA ALA A 21 3.84 1.75 3.26
C ALA A 21 5.03 2.20 4.12
N GLY A 22 4.86 2.27 5.44
CA GLY A 22 5.96 2.53 6.38
C GLY A 22 6.98 1.40 6.40
N ARG A 23 6.52 0.13 6.57
CA ARG A 23 7.41 -1.04 6.52
C ARG A 23 8.12 -1.16 5.17
N TYR A 24 7.41 -0.88 4.07
CA TYR A 24 8.03 -0.84 2.75
C TYR A 24 9.16 0.21 2.68
N ALA A 25 8.92 1.43 3.19
CA ALA A 25 9.93 2.48 3.19
C ALA A 25 11.19 2.08 3.98
N GLU A 26 11.04 1.46 5.15
CA GLU A 26 12.18 0.93 5.95
C GLU A 26 12.98 -0.11 5.17
N LEU A 27 12.30 -1.05 4.50
CA LEU A 27 12.97 -2.05 3.66
C LEU A 27 13.74 -1.40 2.53
N VAL A 28 13.17 -0.38 1.88
CA VAL A 28 13.83 0.39 0.81
C VAL A 28 15.04 1.13 1.36
N PHE A 29 14.95 1.83 2.50
CA PHE A 29 16.07 2.55 3.10
C PHE A 29 17.25 1.61 3.40
N ASN A 30 16.98 0.43 3.93
CA ASN A 30 18.01 -0.56 4.21
C ASN A 30 18.67 -1.09 2.93
N LYS A 31 17.89 -1.31 1.86
CA LYS A 31 18.45 -1.75 0.57
C LYS A 31 19.23 -0.65 -0.15
N VAL A 32 18.75 0.59 -0.08
CA VAL A 32 19.47 1.75 -0.62
C VAL A 32 20.82 1.93 0.07
N ALA A 33 20.86 1.83 1.41
CA ALA A 33 22.11 1.88 2.16
C ALA A 33 23.09 0.78 1.72
N LEU A 34 22.62 -0.46 1.60
CA LEU A 34 23.42 -1.60 1.14
C LEU A 34 23.97 -1.39 -0.29
N VAL A 35 23.15 -0.90 -1.21
CA VAL A 35 23.57 -0.64 -2.60
C VAL A 35 24.65 0.44 -2.66
N LYS A 36 24.48 1.53 -1.86
CA LYS A 36 25.46 2.63 -1.76
C LYS A 36 26.76 2.18 -1.12
N GLN A 37 26.73 1.31 -0.09
CA GLN A 37 27.94 0.72 0.51
C GLN A 37 28.78 -0.09 -0.49
N ASN A 38 28.14 -0.64 -1.51
CA ASN A 38 28.82 -1.34 -2.61
C ASN A 38 29.16 -0.41 -3.80
N GLU A 39 29.20 0.90 -3.57
CA GLU A 39 29.54 1.93 -4.56
C GLU A 39 28.66 1.89 -5.82
N LYS A 40 27.42 1.41 -5.68
CA LYS A 40 26.43 1.30 -6.75
C LYS A 40 25.31 2.34 -6.60
N ILE A 41 24.71 2.70 -7.72
CA ILE A 41 23.56 3.62 -7.76
C ILE A 41 22.27 2.82 -7.53
N PRO A 42 21.52 3.10 -6.46
CA PRO A 42 20.22 2.48 -6.26
C PRO A 42 19.17 3.09 -7.21
N ILE A 43 18.46 2.23 -7.93
CA ILE A 43 17.33 2.61 -8.80
C ILE A 43 16.07 2.01 -8.19
N ILE A 44 15.04 2.85 -7.96
CA ILE A 44 13.74 2.44 -7.44
C ILE A 44 12.74 2.52 -8.59
N CYS A 45 12.17 1.38 -8.97
CA CYS A 45 11.17 1.29 -10.03
C CYS A 45 9.81 0.94 -9.45
N GLY A 46 8.74 1.59 -9.90
CA GLY A 46 7.39 1.26 -9.49
C GLY A 46 6.36 2.34 -9.82
N GLY A 47 5.08 2.01 -9.59
CA GLY A 47 3.94 2.90 -9.84
C GLY A 47 3.05 3.13 -8.61
N ALA A 48 3.37 2.57 -7.44
CA ALA A 48 2.58 2.71 -6.22
C ALA A 48 2.83 4.08 -5.57
N GLY A 49 1.94 5.04 -5.84
CA GLY A 49 2.08 6.42 -5.34
C GLY A 49 2.19 6.55 -3.82
N LEU A 50 1.52 5.65 -3.06
CA LEU A 50 1.63 5.63 -1.61
C LEU A 50 3.03 5.23 -1.15
N TYR A 51 3.64 4.22 -1.79
CA TYR A 51 5.00 3.78 -1.49
C TYR A 51 6.04 4.86 -1.87
N TYR A 52 5.86 5.49 -3.04
CA TYR A 52 6.69 6.61 -3.45
C TYR A 52 6.65 7.76 -2.44
N ARG A 53 5.44 8.13 -1.98
CA ARG A 53 5.26 9.15 -0.96
C ARG A 53 5.98 8.77 0.34
N ALA A 54 5.85 7.51 0.77
CA ALA A 54 6.48 7.02 1.99
C ALA A 54 8.01 7.21 1.99
N ILE A 55 8.67 6.97 0.85
CA ILE A 55 10.13 7.10 0.75
C ILE A 55 10.60 8.53 0.48
N LYS A 56 9.78 9.38 -0.15
CA LYS A 56 10.14 10.75 -0.52
C LYS A 56 9.83 11.77 0.57
N THR A 57 8.68 11.65 1.22
CA THR A 57 8.19 12.63 2.20
C THR A 57 8.03 12.05 3.60
N GLY A 58 8.24 10.76 3.74
CA GLY A 58 7.97 10.01 4.97
C GLY A 58 6.49 9.64 5.12
N ILE A 59 6.23 8.73 6.01
CA ILE A 59 4.88 8.38 6.50
C ILE A 59 4.99 8.29 8.02
N PHE A 60 3.95 8.76 8.68
CA PHE A 60 3.84 8.69 10.13
C PHE A 60 3.92 7.23 10.61
N SER A 61 4.96 6.92 11.39
CA SER A 61 5.23 5.57 11.90
C SER A 61 4.50 5.27 13.21
N ASP A 62 4.06 6.30 13.94
CA ASP A 62 3.62 6.16 15.34
C ASP A 62 2.18 5.62 15.47
N SER A 63 1.41 5.58 14.39
CA SER A 63 0.12 4.90 14.42
C SER A 63 0.28 3.43 14.05
N THR A 64 0.53 2.60 15.05
CA THR A 64 0.43 1.14 14.90
C THR A 64 -0.99 0.76 14.45
N THR A 65 -1.08 -0.26 13.62
CA THR A 65 -2.37 -0.83 13.26
C THR A 65 -2.91 -1.62 14.46
N ASP A 66 -4.02 -1.18 15.02
CA ASP A 66 -4.79 -1.97 15.97
C ASP A 66 -5.84 -2.78 15.21
N VAL A 67 -5.58 -4.08 15.04
CA VAL A 67 -6.44 -4.97 14.26
C VAL A 67 -7.83 -5.09 14.88
N VAL A 68 -7.94 -5.10 16.21
CA VAL A 68 -9.22 -5.22 16.93
C VAL A 68 -10.06 -3.96 16.73
N LEU A 69 -9.45 -2.80 16.93
CA LEU A 69 -10.12 -1.51 16.71
C LEU A 69 -10.52 -1.34 15.24
N ARG A 70 -9.63 -1.70 14.31
CA ARG A 70 -9.90 -1.62 12.87
C ARG A 70 -11.11 -2.48 12.49
N ASN A 71 -11.14 -3.74 12.89
CA ASN A 71 -12.26 -4.63 12.58
C ASN A 71 -13.58 -4.10 13.15
N LYS A 72 -13.56 -3.54 14.36
CA LYS A 72 -14.73 -2.89 14.95
C LYS A 72 -15.21 -1.70 14.15
N LEU A 73 -14.28 -0.85 13.71
CA LEU A 73 -14.60 0.32 12.87
C LEU A 73 -15.10 -0.09 11.48
N GLU A 74 -14.53 -1.14 10.89
CA GLU A 74 -14.98 -1.68 9.60
C GLU A 74 -16.40 -2.23 9.69
N SER A 75 -16.73 -3.01 10.74
CA SER A 75 -18.10 -3.46 11.02
C SER A 75 -19.05 -2.27 11.20
N SER A 76 -18.65 -1.29 12.02
CA SER A 76 -19.49 -0.10 12.24
C SER A 76 -19.72 0.69 10.95
N TYR A 77 -18.77 0.71 10.02
CA TYR A 77 -18.95 1.32 8.71
C TYR A 77 -19.94 0.53 7.85
N ASP A 78 -19.87 -0.80 7.87
CA ASP A 78 -20.76 -1.67 7.09
C ASP A 78 -22.21 -1.55 7.60
N ASP A 79 -22.39 -1.33 8.90
CA ASP A 79 -23.71 -1.09 9.52
C ASP A 79 -24.27 0.30 9.19
N ASP A 80 -23.49 1.36 9.43
CA ASP A 80 -23.88 2.75 9.19
C ASP A 80 -22.67 3.66 8.90
N PRO A 81 -22.34 3.90 7.64
CA PRO A 81 -21.25 4.82 7.26
C PRO A 81 -21.48 6.27 7.67
N LYS A 82 -22.76 6.71 7.79
CA LYS A 82 -23.08 8.09 8.19
C LYS A 82 -22.75 8.35 9.66
N LEU A 83 -23.03 7.35 10.51
CA LEU A 83 -22.68 7.44 11.92
C LEU A 83 -21.16 7.53 12.11
N LEU A 84 -20.40 6.80 11.31
CA LEU A 84 -18.94 6.86 11.38
C LEU A 84 -18.39 8.20 10.89
N LEU A 85 -18.94 8.74 9.82
CA LEU A 85 -18.56 10.08 9.34
C LEU A 85 -18.88 11.15 10.39
N LYS A 86 -20.05 11.10 11.00
CA LYS A 86 -20.43 12.03 12.08
C LYS A 86 -19.47 11.96 13.26
N LYS A 87 -19.04 10.77 13.67
CA LYS A 87 -18.00 10.62 14.70
C LYS A 87 -16.68 11.30 14.30
N LEU A 88 -16.30 11.22 13.02
CA LEU A 88 -15.12 11.90 12.52
C LEU A 88 -15.31 13.42 12.49
N GLU A 89 -16.52 13.92 12.13
CA GLU A 89 -16.86 15.34 12.17
C GLU A 89 -16.76 15.92 13.59
N ASP A 90 -17.20 15.18 14.59
CA ASP A 90 -17.11 15.56 16.00
C ASP A 90 -15.66 15.63 16.51
N ILE A 91 -14.76 14.78 15.97
CA ILE A 91 -13.35 14.67 16.39
C ILE A 91 -12.45 15.62 15.59
N ASP A 92 -12.63 15.65 14.27
CA ASP A 92 -11.78 16.37 13.32
C ASP A 92 -12.61 16.89 12.13
N PRO A 93 -13.29 18.01 12.30
CA PRO A 93 -14.12 18.61 11.25
C PRO A 93 -13.32 18.93 9.96
N GLU A 94 -12.03 19.33 10.13
CA GLU A 94 -11.15 19.64 9.00
C GLU A 94 -10.92 18.39 8.13
N TYR A 95 -10.55 17.28 8.76
CA TYR A 95 -10.32 16.04 8.02
C TYR A 95 -11.61 15.42 7.48
N ALA A 96 -12.70 15.50 8.23
CA ALA A 96 -14.02 15.02 7.80
C ALA A 96 -14.50 15.70 6.52
N SER A 97 -14.22 17.00 6.34
CA SER A 97 -14.60 17.77 5.15
C SER A 97 -13.98 17.27 3.85
N ILE A 98 -12.87 16.55 3.93
CA ILE A 98 -12.12 16.03 2.76
C ILE A 98 -12.28 14.51 2.56
N VAL A 99 -12.93 13.82 3.52
CA VAL A 99 -13.16 12.37 3.42
C VAL A 99 -14.58 12.12 2.88
N HIS A 100 -14.65 11.49 1.71
CA HIS A 100 -15.94 11.09 1.17
C HIS A 100 -16.50 9.89 1.94
N ILE A 101 -17.81 9.90 2.24
CA ILE A 101 -18.49 8.85 3.00
C ILE A 101 -18.28 7.44 2.41
N ASN A 102 -18.20 7.30 1.09
CA ASN A 102 -17.96 6.02 0.41
C ASN A 102 -16.49 5.56 0.47
N ASN A 103 -15.61 6.33 1.09
CA ASN A 103 -14.21 5.94 1.24
C ASN A 103 -13.95 5.24 2.58
N LYS A 104 -14.48 4.01 2.71
CA LYS A 104 -14.35 3.16 3.91
C LYS A 104 -12.93 3.17 4.47
N LYS A 105 -11.94 2.92 3.60
CA LYS A 105 -10.52 2.82 4.03
C LYS A 105 -10.01 4.10 4.69
N ARG A 106 -10.35 5.28 4.14
CA ARG A 106 -9.93 6.56 4.72
C ARG A 106 -10.66 6.90 6.00
N LEU A 107 -11.97 6.65 6.04
CA LEU A 107 -12.80 6.94 7.20
C LEU A 107 -12.41 6.07 8.40
N VAL A 108 -12.30 4.76 8.18
CA VAL A 108 -11.84 3.81 9.20
C VAL A 108 -10.44 4.18 9.70
N ARG A 109 -9.50 4.48 8.76
CA ARG A 109 -8.13 4.83 9.15
C ARG A 109 -8.03 6.11 9.95
N ALA A 110 -8.85 7.13 9.65
CA ALA A 110 -8.88 8.37 10.41
C ALA A 110 -9.28 8.13 11.88
N LEU A 111 -10.34 7.36 12.08
CA LEU A 111 -10.81 7.02 13.43
C LEU A 111 -9.87 6.06 14.17
N GLU A 112 -9.20 5.15 13.45
CA GLU A 112 -8.17 4.29 14.00
C GLU A 112 -6.96 5.09 14.50
N ILE A 113 -6.48 6.09 13.73
CA ILE A 113 -5.40 7.00 14.15
C ILE A 113 -5.79 7.69 15.45
N PHE A 114 -6.98 8.27 15.52
CA PHE A 114 -7.45 8.91 16.75
C PHE A 114 -7.54 7.93 17.92
N GLY A 115 -8.12 6.75 17.69
CA GLY A 115 -8.26 5.73 18.75
C GLY A 115 -6.95 5.18 19.27
N THR A 116 -5.89 5.13 18.45
CA THR A 116 -4.58 4.60 18.84
C THR A 116 -3.62 5.65 19.38
N THR A 117 -3.75 6.90 18.94
CA THR A 117 -2.79 7.98 19.28
C THR A 117 -3.38 9.06 20.17
N GLY A 118 -4.70 9.18 20.26
CA GLY A 118 -5.41 10.30 20.89
C GLY A 118 -5.31 11.63 20.09
N MET A 119 -4.60 11.64 18.96
CA MET A 119 -4.45 12.84 18.12
C MET A 119 -5.42 12.80 16.94
N THR A 120 -5.95 13.97 16.56
CA THR A 120 -6.78 14.08 15.36
C THR A 120 -5.97 13.76 14.10
N PRO A 121 -6.59 13.18 13.06
CA PRO A 121 -5.92 12.96 11.78
C PRO A 121 -5.24 14.20 11.21
N SER A 122 -5.90 15.36 11.22
CA SER A 122 -5.33 16.64 10.75
C SER A 122 -4.05 17.00 11.49
N LEU A 123 -4.05 16.95 12.80
CA LEU A 123 -2.87 17.24 13.62
C LEU A 123 -1.74 16.22 13.37
N ASN A 124 -2.11 14.95 13.24
CA ASN A 124 -1.18 13.87 12.95
C ASN A 124 -0.45 14.09 11.61
N TYR A 125 -1.18 14.48 10.56
CA TYR A 125 -0.59 14.81 9.25
C TYR A 125 0.21 16.11 9.24
N GLN A 126 -0.16 17.11 10.06
CA GLN A 126 0.64 18.33 10.24
C GLN A 126 1.97 18.02 10.90
N ASN A 127 1.97 17.23 11.97
CA ASN A 127 3.18 16.79 12.67
C ASN A 127 4.12 16.02 11.75
N GLN A 128 3.58 15.17 10.87
CA GLN A 128 4.36 14.44 9.86
C GLN A 128 5.07 15.38 8.89
N LYS A 129 4.43 16.46 8.46
CA LYS A 129 5.03 17.44 7.56
C LYS A 129 6.13 18.24 8.25
N SER A 130 5.96 18.56 9.54
CA SER A 130 6.90 19.37 10.31
C SER A 130 8.14 18.58 10.75
N ASN A 131 7.98 17.28 10.99
CA ASN A 131 9.07 16.38 11.39
C ASN A 131 9.09 15.15 10.45
N PRO A 132 9.60 15.29 9.22
CA PRO A 132 9.70 14.16 8.33
C PRO A 132 10.65 13.12 8.94
N THR A 133 10.14 11.91 9.11
CA THR A 133 10.99 10.75 9.36
C THR A 133 12.00 10.59 8.22
N LYS A 134 12.92 9.65 8.34
CA LYS A 134 13.92 9.35 7.30
C LYS A 134 13.32 9.40 5.91
N VAL A 135 13.89 10.21 5.02
CA VAL A 135 13.47 10.40 3.63
C VAL A 135 14.65 10.20 2.68
N LEU A 136 14.36 9.93 1.41
CA LEU A 136 15.37 9.88 0.36
C LEU A 136 15.29 11.15 -0.50
N ASP A 137 16.45 11.73 -0.77
CA ASP A 137 16.59 12.67 -1.88
C ASP A 137 16.60 11.89 -3.19
N LEU A 138 15.55 12.08 -4.01
CA LEU A 138 15.28 11.28 -5.20
C LEU A 138 15.31 12.15 -6.45
N PHE A 139 16.18 11.80 -7.40
CA PHE A 139 15.98 12.20 -8.78
C PHE A 139 14.86 11.36 -9.38
N THR A 140 13.73 11.98 -9.74
CA THR A 140 12.53 11.27 -10.17
C THR A 140 12.30 11.42 -11.67
N ILE A 141 12.22 10.30 -12.38
CA ILE A 141 11.84 10.23 -13.78
C ILE A 141 10.42 9.70 -13.87
N LYS A 142 9.50 10.49 -14.43
CA LYS A 142 8.13 10.05 -14.71
C LYS A 142 8.07 9.62 -16.17
N LEU A 143 7.67 8.37 -16.40
CA LEU A 143 7.33 7.89 -17.73
C LEU A 143 5.89 8.28 -18.04
N ASP A 144 5.71 8.99 -19.13
CA ASP A 144 4.39 9.40 -19.61
C ASP A 144 4.14 8.81 -21.00
N TRP A 145 2.95 8.23 -21.18
CA TRP A 145 2.54 7.60 -22.42
C TRP A 145 1.19 8.16 -22.83
N ASP A 146 0.98 8.37 -24.11
CA ASP A 146 -0.35 8.60 -24.63
C ASP A 146 -1.27 7.41 -24.33
N ARG A 147 -2.56 7.68 -24.19
CA ARG A 147 -3.54 6.69 -23.71
C ARG A 147 -3.64 5.46 -24.60
N LYS A 148 -3.48 5.62 -25.91
CA LYS A 148 -3.58 4.52 -26.87
C LYS A 148 -2.40 3.57 -26.69
N ASN A 149 -1.18 4.09 -26.76
CA ASN A 149 0.04 3.30 -26.58
C ASN A 149 0.10 2.66 -25.18
N LEU A 150 -0.38 3.34 -24.15
CA LEU A 150 -0.47 2.76 -22.79
C LEU A 150 -1.41 1.55 -22.77
N ASN A 151 -2.59 1.66 -23.37
CA ASN A 151 -3.55 0.55 -23.42
C ASN A 151 -3.00 -0.65 -24.21
N ASP A 152 -2.36 -0.40 -25.35
CA ASP A 152 -1.77 -1.47 -26.16
C ASP A 152 -0.67 -2.22 -25.37
N ARG A 153 0.16 -1.48 -24.60
CA ARG A 153 1.18 -2.07 -23.72
C ARG A 153 0.57 -2.86 -22.58
N ILE A 154 -0.51 -2.37 -21.97
CA ILE A 154 -1.23 -3.07 -20.90
C ILE A 154 -1.80 -4.39 -21.42
N ASN A 155 -2.47 -4.38 -22.58
CA ASN A 155 -3.02 -5.58 -23.18
C ASN A 155 -1.93 -6.61 -23.51
N HIS A 156 -0.86 -6.16 -24.16
CA HIS A 156 0.27 -7.05 -24.48
C HIS A 156 0.94 -7.65 -23.24
N ARG A 157 1.05 -6.88 -22.18
CA ARG A 157 1.56 -7.36 -20.89
C ARG A 157 0.62 -8.38 -20.27
N LEU A 158 -0.70 -8.14 -20.33
CA LEU A 158 -1.71 -9.07 -19.81
C LEU A 158 -1.61 -10.43 -20.55
N ASP A 159 -1.58 -10.41 -21.88
CA ASP A 159 -1.43 -11.62 -22.69
C ASP A 159 -0.14 -12.39 -22.32
N SER A 160 0.96 -11.66 -22.16
CA SER A 160 2.24 -12.26 -21.77
C SER A 160 2.19 -12.87 -20.37
N MET A 161 1.50 -12.27 -19.41
CA MET A 161 1.33 -12.80 -18.06
C MET A 161 0.48 -14.08 -18.07
N LEU A 162 -0.61 -14.09 -18.83
CA LEU A 162 -1.46 -15.29 -18.96
C LEU A 162 -0.69 -16.45 -19.59
N LEU A 163 0.07 -16.19 -20.66
CA LEU A 163 0.94 -17.19 -21.31
C LEU A 163 2.07 -17.68 -20.41
N SER A 164 2.49 -16.87 -19.44
CA SER A 164 3.57 -17.21 -18.50
C SER A 164 3.10 -17.97 -17.25
N GLY A 165 1.83 -18.40 -17.19
CA GLY A 165 1.31 -19.22 -16.11
C GLY A 165 0.71 -18.44 -14.94
N TRP A 166 0.17 -17.23 -15.20
CA TRP A 166 -0.44 -16.43 -14.12
C TRP A 166 -1.68 -17.09 -13.51
N ILE A 167 -2.48 -17.80 -14.31
CA ILE A 167 -3.64 -18.54 -13.81
C ILE A 167 -3.21 -19.66 -12.86
N GLU A 168 -2.18 -20.40 -13.22
CA GLU A 168 -1.58 -21.46 -12.40
C GLU A 168 -1.03 -20.91 -11.11
N GLU A 169 -0.33 -19.78 -11.16
CA GLU A 169 0.18 -19.07 -9.96
C GLU A 169 -0.94 -18.74 -8.98
N VAL A 170 -2.04 -18.15 -9.47
CA VAL A 170 -3.20 -17.79 -8.64
C VAL A 170 -3.81 -19.04 -8.01
N ASN A 171 -4.02 -20.10 -8.81
CA ASN A 171 -4.59 -21.36 -8.31
C ASN A 171 -3.72 -21.99 -7.22
N ASP A 172 -2.40 -21.95 -7.36
CA ASP A 172 -1.48 -22.49 -6.37
C ASP A 172 -1.43 -21.64 -5.08
N LEU A 173 -1.52 -20.32 -5.22
CA LEU A 173 -1.67 -19.42 -4.06
C LEU A 173 -2.97 -19.67 -3.31
N VAL A 174 -4.10 -19.88 -3.99
CA VAL A 174 -5.39 -20.22 -3.36
C VAL A 174 -5.32 -21.56 -2.62
N LYS A 175 -4.69 -22.58 -3.22
CA LYS A 175 -4.46 -23.86 -2.52
C LYS A 175 -3.60 -23.68 -1.28
N TYR A 176 -2.56 -22.85 -1.39
CA TYR A 176 -1.65 -22.57 -0.29
C TYR A 176 -2.34 -21.78 0.84
N GLU A 177 -3.14 -20.77 0.52
CA GLU A 177 -3.96 -20.03 1.47
C GLU A 177 -4.88 -20.96 2.28
N ARG A 178 -5.57 -21.88 1.59
CA ARG A 178 -6.43 -22.88 2.22
C ARG A 178 -5.66 -23.83 3.14
N LYS A 179 -4.47 -24.27 2.71
CA LYS A 179 -3.60 -25.15 3.50
C LYS A 179 -3.10 -24.46 4.77
N GLU A 180 -2.75 -23.20 4.68
CA GLU A 180 -2.29 -22.37 5.81
C GLU A 180 -3.44 -21.90 6.71
N ASN A 181 -4.70 -22.10 6.31
CA ASN A 181 -5.90 -21.59 6.97
C ASN A 181 -5.76 -20.11 7.36
N SER A 182 -5.24 -19.30 6.44
CA SER A 182 -5.00 -17.87 6.66
C SER A 182 -5.23 -17.08 5.37
N LEU A 183 -5.66 -15.82 5.50
CA LEU A 183 -5.90 -14.96 4.34
C LEU A 183 -4.59 -14.46 3.73
N PHE A 184 -4.51 -14.49 2.41
CA PHE A 184 -3.39 -13.94 1.65
C PHE A 184 -3.78 -12.61 0.99
N PRO A 185 -3.38 -11.45 1.56
CA PRO A 185 -3.71 -10.13 1.01
C PRO A 185 -3.43 -9.94 -0.49
N PRO A 186 -2.36 -10.53 -1.08
CA PRO A 186 -2.11 -10.44 -2.52
C PRO A 186 -3.24 -10.97 -3.39
N LEU A 187 -3.98 -11.99 -2.95
CA LEU A 187 -5.11 -12.56 -3.69
C LEU A 187 -6.26 -11.57 -3.90
N ASN A 188 -6.32 -10.48 -3.11
CA ASN A 188 -7.30 -9.40 -3.27
C ASN A 188 -6.78 -8.25 -4.16
N THR A 189 -5.63 -8.40 -4.80
CA THR A 189 -5.08 -7.37 -5.69
C THR A 189 -5.66 -7.47 -7.10
N ILE A 190 -5.48 -6.39 -7.88
CA ILE A 190 -5.97 -6.32 -9.27
C ILE A 190 -5.37 -7.48 -10.09
N GLY A 191 -6.22 -8.18 -10.80
CA GLY A 191 -5.88 -9.34 -11.61
C GLY A 191 -6.07 -10.65 -10.85
N TYR A 192 -5.50 -10.80 -9.65
CA TYR A 192 -5.67 -12.02 -8.85
C TYR A 192 -7.12 -12.26 -8.45
N GLY A 193 -7.81 -11.21 -7.96
CA GLY A 193 -9.23 -11.29 -7.62
C GLY A 193 -10.12 -11.64 -8.82
N GLN A 194 -9.81 -11.09 -10.00
CA GLN A 194 -10.54 -11.42 -11.23
C GLN A 194 -10.34 -12.89 -11.65
N ILE A 195 -9.10 -13.38 -11.63
CA ILE A 195 -8.81 -14.79 -11.96
C ILE A 195 -9.51 -15.75 -10.99
N GLN A 196 -9.59 -15.41 -9.70
CA GLN A 196 -10.33 -16.25 -8.72
C GLN A 196 -11.84 -16.30 -8.97
N SER A 197 -12.40 -15.27 -9.62
CA SER A 197 -13.84 -15.17 -9.88
C SER A 197 -14.24 -15.79 -11.21
N PHE A 198 -13.25 -16.19 -12.03
CA PHE A 198 -13.44 -16.81 -13.36
C PHE A 198 -13.43 -18.32 -13.26
#